data_3c62b2d649e0d7ce3448f52ebd5e5aac
#
_entry.id   3c62b2d649e0d7ce3448f52ebd5e5aac
#
_cell.length_a   1.000
_cell.length_b   1.000
_cell.length_c   1.000
_cell.angle_alpha   90.00
_cell.angle_beta   90.00
_cell.angle_gamma   90.00
#
_symmetry.space_group_name_H-M   'P 1'
#
loop_
_entity.id
_entity.type
_entity.pdbx_description
1 polymer ?
#
loop_
_entity_poly.entity_id
_entity_poly.type
_entity_poly.pdbx_seq_one_letter_code
_entity_poly.pdbx_strand_id
1 'polypeptide(L)'
;MLASHVADELRIHFEIEINATPDQVWAKLASLEGMNEWLSKKLVFEFHQGGRFQMEVSIPGEGEFTFFGEVVRIDPPRELAFTWTEHEKGKAPWPVATLVSFQLRPSGSGTFVSLTHTGFEKLEGELARTEYEGHIVGWERAETLKELKTAVEAAK
;
A
#
# COMPACT_ATOMS: atom_id res chain seq x y z
N MET A 1 -23.09 -17.55 -22.78
CA MET A 1 -22.55 -17.45 -22.26
C MET A 1 -22.39 -17.08 -21.37
N LEU A 2 -22.62 -16.96 -20.91
CA LEU A 2 -22.31 -16.83 -20.12
C LEU A 2 -21.91 -16.56 -19.28
N ALA A 3 -22.08 -16.43 -20.05
CA ALA A 3 -20.93 -16.30 -19.25
C ALA A 3 -21.10 -16.06 -17.81
N SER A 4 -20.53 -16.90 -17.17
CA SER A 4 -20.29 -16.64 -15.78
C SER A 4 -19.72 -15.23 -15.61
N HIS A 5 -20.46 -14.36 -15.02
CA HIS A 5 -19.93 -13.08 -14.60
C HIS A 5 -19.16 -13.26 -13.31
N VAL A 6 -17.87 -13.43 -13.46
CA VAL A 6 -16.98 -13.21 -12.34
C VAL A 6 -16.85 -11.71 -12.27
N ALA A 7 -17.11 -11.11 -11.12
CA ALA A 7 -16.88 -9.69 -10.93
C ALA A 7 -15.44 -9.39 -11.31
N ASP A 8 -15.23 -8.40 -12.16
CA ASP A 8 -13.88 -8.02 -12.57
C ASP A 8 -13.05 -7.66 -11.35
N GLU A 9 -11.83 -8.16 -11.32
CA GLU A 9 -10.90 -7.81 -10.26
C GLU A 9 -10.55 -6.32 -10.37
N LEU A 10 -10.78 -5.59 -9.30
CA LEU A 10 -10.41 -4.18 -9.23
C LEU A 10 -9.02 -4.08 -8.63
N ARG A 11 -8.05 -3.94 -9.50
CA ARG A 11 -6.63 -3.96 -9.14
C ARG A 11 -5.95 -2.64 -9.45
N ILE A 12 -5.21 -2.12 -8.47
CA ILE A 12 -4.34 -0.96 -8.66
C ILE A 12 -2.91 -1.48 -8.72
N HIS A 13 -2.13 -0.98 -9.66
CA HIS A 13 -0.76 -1.44 -9.85
C HIS A 13 0.14 -0.28 -10.27
N PHE A 14 1.23 -0.09 -9.53
CA PHE A 14 2.27 0.88 -9.84
C PHE A 14 3.62 0.19 -9.79
N GLU A 15 4.56 0.65 -10.61
CA GLU A 15 5.91 0.09 -10.66
C GLU A 15 6.93 1.21 -10.74
N ILE A 16 8.13 0.96 -10.18
CA ILE A 16 9.25 1.88 -10.30
C ILE A 16 10.55 1.07 -10.24
N GLU A 17 11.59 1.61 -10.89
CA GLU A 17 12.94 1.05 -10.78
C GLU A 17 13.75 1.97 -9.86
N ILE A 18 14.40 1.37 -8.87
CA ILE A 18 15.20 2.09 -7.87
C ILE A 18 16.65 1.69 -8.04
N ASN A 19 17.53 2.69 -8.08
CA ASN A 19 18.96 2.47 -8.26
C ASN A 19 19.62 2.13 -6.92
N ALA A 20 19.27 0.96 -6.40
CA ALA A 20 19.80 0.43 -5.13
C ALA A 20 19.49 -1.07 -5.09
N THR A 21 20.21 -1.81 -4.26
CA THR A 21 19.99 -3.26 -4.15
C THR A 21 18.66 -3.56 -3.43
N PRO A 22 18.10 -4.77 -3.61
CA PRO A 22 16.90 -5.15 -2.87
C PRO A 22 17.05 -4.99 -1.36
N ASP A 23 18.22 -5.30 -0.79
CA ASP A 23 18.44 -5.12 0.64
C ASP A 23 18.40 -3.65 1.05
N GLN A 24 18.95 -2.76 0.22
CA GLN A 24 18.91 -1.32 0.49
C GLN A 24 17.48 -0.79 0.42
N VAL A 25 16.71 -1.26 -0.56
CA VAL A 25 15.30 -0.87 -0.70
C VAL A 25 14.52 -1.39 0.50
N TRP A 26 14.73 -2.66 0.86
CA TRP A 26 14.04 -3.30 1.98
C TRP A 26 14.27 -2.56 3.30
N ALA A 27 15.47 -2.09 3.53
CA ALA A 27 15.82 -1.37 4.75
C ALA A 27 14.96 -0.11 4.96
N LYS A 28 14.56 0.56 3.88
CA LYS A 28 13.67 1.73 3.96
C LYS A 28 12.20 1.33 3.89
N LEU A 29 11.89 0.30 3.12
CA LEU A 29 10.52 -0.18 2.96
C LEU A 29 9.99 -0.78 4.27
N ALA A 30 10.78 -1.63 4.89
CA ALA A 30 10.34 -2.46 6.00
C ALA A 30 10.95 -2.06 7.34
N SER A 31 10.92 -0.78 7.63
CA SER A 31 11.29 -0.25 8.94
C SER A 31 10.40 0.96 9.23
N LEU A 32 10.10 1.19 10.51
CA LEU A 32 9.28 2.33 10.90
C LEU A 32 9.99 3.64 10.55
N GLU A 33 11.30 3.70 10.83
CA GLU A 33 12.11 4.87 10.49
C GLU A 33 12.03 5.17 9.00
N GLY A 34 12.17 4.14 8.16
CA GLY A 34 12.07 4.31 6.71
C GLY A 34 10.69 4.77 6.29
N MET A 35 9.65 4.08 6.75
CA MET A 35 8.27 4.44 6.40
C MET A 35 7.88 5.86 6.83
N ASN A 36 8.47 6.36 7.91
CA ASN A 36 8.23 7.74 8.32
C ASN A 36 8.81 8.73 7.31
N GLU A 37 9.75 8.32 6.49
CA GLU A 37 10.33 9.18 5.45
C GLU A 37 9.50 9.18 4.16
N TRP A 38 8.96 8.01 3.76
CA TRP A 38 8.30 7.91 2.46
C TRP A 38 6.80 7.69 2.51
N LEU A 39 6.24 7.29 3.63
CA LEU A 39 4.80 7.01 3.73
C LEU A 39 4.07 7.99 4.65
N SER A 40 4.34 7.95 5.95
CA SER A 40 3.68 8.82 6.91
C SER A 40 4.41 8.86 8.24
N LYS A 41 4.31 9.99 8.94
CA LYS A 41 4.87 10.12 10.28
C LYS A 41 3.87 9.68 11.36
N LYS A 42 2.58 9.63 11.02
CA LYS A 42 1.52 9.17 11.94
C LYS A 42 1.21 7.72 11.62
N LEU A 43 2.15 6.84 11.97
CA LEU A 43 2.14 5.47 11.54
C LEU A 43 2.50 4.52 12.68
N VAL A 44 1.73 3.44 12.79
CA VAL A 44 2.10 2.27 13.58
C VAL A 44 2.29 1.13 12.58
N PHE A 45 3.42 0.44 12.66
CA PHE A 45 3.67 -0.70 11.78
C PHE A 45 4.59 -1.67 12.49
N GLU A 46 4.10 -2.91 12.66
CA GLU A 46 4.84 -3.99 13.31
C GLU A 46 5.28 -4.98 12.24
N PHE A 47 6.59 -5.12 12.06
CA PHE A 47 7.15 -5.88 10.93
C PHE A 47 7.32 -7.36 11.26
N HIS A 48 6.19 -8.05 11.45
CA HIS A 48 6.15 -9.50 11.64
C HIS A 48 4.78 -10.01 11.21
N GLN A 49 4.69 -11.31 10.97
CA GLN A 49 3.42 -11.94 10.60
C GLN A 49 2.38 -11.63 11.67
N GLY A 50 1.23 -11.11 11.25
CA GLY A 50 0.17 -10.70 12.17
C GLY A 50 0.40 -9.32 12.80
N GLY A 51 1.49 -8.65 12.46
CA GLY A 51 1.79 -7.32 12.97
C GLY A 51 0.75 -6.28 12.59
N ARG A 52 0.59 -5.28 13.42
CA ARG A 52 -0.43 -4.26 13.23
C ARG A 52 0.04 -3.14 12.31
N PHE A 53 -0.86 -2.66 11.47
CA PHE A 53 -0.70 -1.49 10.64
C PHE A 53 -1.79 -0.47 10.96
N GLN A 54 -1.41 0.78 11.19
CA GLN A 54 -2.37 1.87 11.35
C GLN A 54 -1.75 3.17 10.91
N MET A 55 -2.46 3.92 10.08
CA MET A 55 -2.00 5.20 9.56
C MET A 55 -3.15 6.20 9.62
N GLU A 56 -2.89 7.38 10.17
CA GLU A 56 -3.89 8.45 10.26
C GLU A 56 -3.58 9.52 9.24
N VAL A 57 -4.60 9.92 8.48
CA VAL A 57 -4.47 10.93 7.43
C VAL A 57 -5.57 11.96 7.57
N SER A 58 -5.18 13.23 7.57
CA SER A 58 -6.13 14.34 7.58
C SER A 58 -6.03 15.03 6.22
N ILE A 59 -7.15 15.06 5.50
CA ILE A 59 -7.20 15.67 4.17
C ILE A 59 -8.05 16.92 4.25
N PRO A 60 -7.45 18.12 4.10
CA PRO A 60 -8.19 19.39 4.17
C PRO A 60 -9.38 19.38 3.24
N GLY A 61 -10.56 19.70 3.76
CA GLY A 61 -11.79 19.73 2.99
C GLY A 61 -12.47 18.39 2.78
N GLU A 62 -11.81 17.29 3.10
CA GLU A 62 -12.38 15.95 2.89
C GLU A 62 -12.63 15.18 4.19
N GLY A 63 -11.77 15.37 5.21
CA GLY A 63 -11.99 14.76 6.51
C GLY A 63 -10.77 14.06 7.06
N GLU A 64 -11.02 13.30 8.14
CA GLU A 64 -9.99 12.53 8.82
C GLU A 64 -10.23 11.04 8.58
N PHE A 65 -9.17 10.35 8.19
CA PHE A 65 -9.23 8.95 7.82
C PHE A 65 -8.22 8.14 8.62
N THR A 66 -8.59 6.92 8.99
CA THR A 66 -7.68 5.97 9.59
C THR A 66 -7.62 4.77 8.66
N PHE A 67 -6.43 4.43 8.21
CA PHE A 67 -6.19 3.21 7.44
C PHE A 67 -5.55 2.21 8.41
N PHE A 68 -6.01 0.98 8.38
CA PHE A 68 -5.51 -0.03 9.33
C PHE A 68 -5.61 -1.44 8.77
N GLY A 69 -4.84 -2.34 9.36
CA GLY A 69 -4.82 -3.72 8.96
C GLY A 69 -3.75 -4.50 9.69
N GLU A 70 -3.35 -5.63 9.11
CA GLU A 70 -2.32 -6.47 9.67
C GLU A 70 -1.40 -7.03 8.58
N VAL A 71 -0.17 -7.33 8.95
CA VAL A 71 0.82 -7.92 8.04
C VAL A 71 0.44 -9.38 7.81
N VAL A 72 0.21 -9.74 6.55
CA VAL A 72 -0.14 -11.11 6.16
C VAL A 72 1.02 -11.84 5.49
N ARG A 73 2.01 -11.10 4.98
CA ARG A 73 3.21 -11.69 4.39
C ARG A 73 4.38 -10.76 4.58
N ILE A 74 5.47 -11.29 5.10
CA ILE A 74 6.74 -10.57 5.20
C ILE A 74 7.86 -11.54 4.84
N ASP A 75 8.49 -11.31 3.69
CA ASP A 75 9.53 -12.18 3.14
C ASP A 75 10.69 -11.30 2.65
N PRO A 76 11.62 -10.95 3.57
CA PRO A 76 12.75 -10.08 3.20
C PRO A 76 13.69 -10.74 2.19
N PRO A 77 14.19 -10.04 1.22
CA PRO A 77 13.85 -8.66 0.85
C PRO A 77 12.89 -8.59 -0.35
N ARG A 78 11.95 -9.54 -0.45
CA ARG A 78 11.11 -9.75 -1.64
C ARG A 78 9.70 -9.24 -1.55
N GLU A 79 9.04 -9.38 -0.39
CA GLU A 79 7.64 -9.00 -0.31
C GLU A 79 7.20 -8.56 1.08
N LEU A 80 6.40 -7.50 1.11
CA LEU A 80 5.69 -7.05 2.29
C LEU A 80 4.25 -6.84 1.87
N ALA A 81 3.31 -7.60 2.47
CA ALA A 81 1.89 -7.48 2.18
C ALA A 81 1.10 -7.32 3.47
N PHE A 82 0.14 -6.43 3.45
CA PHE A 82 -0.70 -6.18 4.62
C PHE A 82 -2.11 -5.82 4.17
N THR A 83 -3.07 -6.13 5.05
CA THR A 83 -4.47 -5.80 4.76
C THR A 83 -4.67 -4.30 4.94
N TRP A 84 -5.71 -3.79 4.29
CA TRP A 84 -6.00 -2.36 4.26
C TRP A 84 -7.51 -2.18 4.41
N THR A 85 -7.90 -1.50 5.47
CA THR A 85 -9.28 -1.13 5.73
C THR A 85 -9.27 0.37 6.03
N GLU A 86 -10.34 1.04 5.68
CA GLU A 86 -10.45 2.47 5.94
C GLU A 86 -11.61 2.76 6.86
N HIS A 87 -11.39 3.70 7.77
CA HIS A 87 -12.43 4.26 8.61
C HIS A 87 -12.37 5.77 8.51
N GLU A 88 -13.40 6.35 7.93
CA GLU A 88 -13.56 7.80 7.89
C GLU A 88 -14.33 8.22 9.14
N LYS A 89 -13.83 9.25 9.83
CA LYS A 89 -14.46 9.73 11.07
C LYS A 89 -15.93 10.07 10.84
N GLY A 90 -16.80 9.48 11.64
CA GLY A 90 -18.25 9.69 11.56
C GLY A 90 -18.97 8.71 10.66
N LYS A 91 -18.24 7.78 10.03
CA LYS A 91 -18.82 6.77 9.15
C LYS A 91 -18.45 5.37 9.62
N ALA A 92 -19.15 4.37 9.13
CA ALA A 92 -18.82 2.98 9.44
C ALA A 92 -17.53 2.58 8.71
N PRO A 93 -16.70 1.71 9.33
CA PRO A 93 -15.53 1.18 8.63
C PRO A 93 -15.95 0.26 7.50
N TRP A 94 -15.04 -0.03 6.59
CA TRP A 94 -15.31 -0.96 5.49
C TRP A 94 -15.71 -2.33 6.06
N PRO A 95 -16.64 -3.02 5.39
CA PRO A 95 -17.09 -4.34 5.85
C PRO A 95 -16.06 -5.45 5.66
N VAL A 96 -15.08 -5.22 4.79
CA VAL A 96 -14.05 -6.22 4.46
C VAL A 96 -12.76 -5.49 4.11
N ALA A 97 -11.62 -6.13 4.39
CA ALA A 97 -10.32 -5.55 4.09
C ALA A 97 -9.91 -5.82 2.65
N THR A 98 -9.10 -4.90 2.11
CA THR A 98 -8.40 -5.07 0.84
C THR A 98 -6.95 -5.45 1.15
N LEU A 99 -6.12 -5.61 0.13
CA LEU A 99 -4.74 -6.04 0.31
C LEU A 99 -3.76 -5.14 -0.43
N VAL A 100 -2.74 -4.66 0.31
CA VAL A 100 -1.64 -3.89 -0.27
C VAL A 100 -0.40 -4.77 -0.25
N SER A 101 0.32 -4.82 -1.36
CA SER A 101 1.55 -5.62 -1.48
C SER A 101 2.64 -4.82 -2.16
N PHE A 102 3.83 -4.82 -1.54
CA PHE A 102 5.06 -4.32 -2.15
C PHE A 102 5.91 -5.51 -2.49
N GLN A 103 6.30 -5.63 -3.75
CA GLN A 103 7.16 -6.72 -4.20
C GLN A 103 8.42 -6.16 -4.83
N LEU A 104 9.55 -6.76 -4.47
CA LEU A 104 10.88 -6.35 -4.93
C LEU A 104 11.52 -7.48 -5.71
N ARG A 105 12.14 -7.14 -6.84
CA ARG A 105 12.95 -8.10 -7.57
C ARG A 105 14.20 -7.41 -8.12
N PRO A 106 15.33 -8.12 -8.21
CA PRO A 106 16.54 -7.53 -8.77
C PRO A 106 16.31 -7.12 -10.22
N SER A 107 16.91 -6.01 -10.62
CA SER A 107 16.85 -5.52 -11.99
C SER A 107 18.22 -4.92 -12.34
N GLY A 108 19.09 -5.71 -12.97
CA GLY A 108 20.47 -5.29 -13.19
C GLY A 108 21.15 -5.05 -11.85
N SER A 109 21.70 -3.85 -11.66
CA SER A 109 22.31 -3.47 -10.38
C SER A 109 21.31 -2.81 -9.44
N GLY A 110 20.06 -2.65 -9.90
CA GLY A 110 19.02 -2.00 -9.11
C GLY A 110 17.91 -2.94 -8.68
N THR A 111 16.78 -2.36 -8.33
CA THR A 111 15.61 -3.10 -7.86
C THR A 111 14.36 -2.59 -8.55
N PHE A 112 13.55 -3.51 -9.02
CA PHE A 112 12.24 -3.22 -9.57
C PHE A 112 11.22 -3.41 -8.44
N VAL A 113 10.47 -2.37 -8.12
CA VAL A 113 9.50 -2.39 -7.04
C VAL A 113 8.10 -2.24 -7.61
N SER A 114 7.18 -3.10 -7.20
CA SER A 114 5.79 -2.97 -7.55
C SER A 114 4.95 -2.77 -6.30
N LEU A 115 3.92 -1.93 -6.42
CA LEU A 115 2.89 -1.70 -5.42
C LEU A 115 1.58 -2.14 -6.03
N THR A 116 0.89 -3.09 -5.39
CA THR A 116 -0.44 -3.50 -5.83
C THR A 116 -1.42 -3.32 -4.68
N HIS A 117 -2.64 -2.94 -5.02
CA HIS A 117 -3.73 -2.82 -4.06
C HIS A 117 -4.93 -3.53 -4.69
N THR A 118 -5.35 -4.62 -4.10
CA THR A 118 -6.37 -5.52 -4.66
C THR A 118 -7.51 -5.79 -3.68
N GLY A 119 -8.59 -6.37 -4.19
CA GLY A 119 -9.70 -6.78 -3.35
C GLY A 119 -10.84 -5.79 -3.23
N PHE A 120 -10.80 -4.67 -3.96
CA PHE A 120 -11.86 -3.66 -3.90
C PHE A 120 -13.23 -4.22 -4.32
N GLU A 121 -13.25 -5.21 -5.23
CA GLU A 121 -14.50 -5.82 -5.67
C GLU A 121 -15.27 -6.48 -4.52
N LYS A 122 -14.56 -6.85 -3.44
CA LYS A 122 -15.16 -7.47 -2.25
C LYS A 122 -16.00 -6.49 -1.45
N LEU A 123 -15.81 -5.20 -1.66
CA LEU A 123 -16.61 -4.15 -1.00
C LEU A 123 -18.00 -4.10 -1.59
N GLU A 124 -18.17 -4.63 -2.79
CA GLU A 124 -19.42 -4.71 -3.54
C GLU A 124 -20.06 -3.38 -3.87
N GLY A 125 -20.80 -3.38 -4.97
CA GLY A 125 -21.64 -2.25 -5.39
C GLY A 125 -20.88 -0.96 -5.60
N GLU A 126 -21.53 0.12 -5.26
CA GLU A 126 -21.00 1.46 -5.46
C GLU A 126 -19.78 1.76 -4.59
N LEU A 127 -19.76 1.19 -3.39
CA LEU A 127 -18.62 1.38 -2.48
C LEU A 127 -17.33 0.85 -3.11
N ALA A 128 -17.40 -0.33 -3.73
CA ALA A 128 -16.25 -0.93 -4.39
C ALA A 128 -15.66 0.01 -5.44
N ARG A 129 -16.52 0.55 -6.29
CA ARG A 129 -16.06 1.42 -7.38
C ARG A 129 -15.56 2.76 -6.86
N THR A 130 -16.27 3.36 -5.92
CA THR A 130 -15.91 4.65 -5.35
C THR A 130 -14.55 4.58 -4.65
N GLU A 131 -14.33 3.55 -3.85
CA GLU A 131 -13.08 3.39 -3.12
C GLU A 131 -11.94 3.00 -4.04
N TYR A 132 -12.21 2.18 -5.04
CA TYR A 132 -11.20 1.82 -6.03
C TYR A 132 -10.69 3.07 -6.76
N GLU A 133 -11.60 3.87 -7.29
CA GLU A 133 -11.24 5.09 -8.03
C GLU A 133 -10.54 6.10 -7.13
N GLY A 134 -11.04 6.26 -5.90
CA GLY A 134 -10.44 7.16 -4.92
C GLY A 134 -9.02 6.77 -4.54
N HIS A 135 -8.75 5.46 -4.41
CA HIS A 135 -7.42 4.98 -4.07
C HIS A 135 -6.44 5.08 -5.22
N ILE A 136 -6.90 4.94 -6.48
CA ILE A 136 -6.04 5.22 -7.64
C ILE A 136 -5.52 6.65 -7.52
N VAL A 137 -6.44 7.60 -7.33
CA VAL A 137 -6.09 9.02 -7.21
C VAL A 137 -5.19 9.25 -5.99
N GLY A 138 -5.50 8.62 -4.86
CA GLY A 138 -4.72 8.77 -3.64
C GLY A 138 -3.28 8.31 -3.79
N TRP A 139 -3.07 7.11 -4.35
CA TRP A 139 -1.72 6.59 -4.59
C TRP A 139 -0.96 7.46 -5.59
N GLU A 140 -1.64 7.94 -6.65
CA GLU A 140 -1.00 8.82 -7.63
C GLU A 140 -0.56 10.14 -7.00
N ARG A 141 -1.43 10.78 -6.22
CA ARG A 141 -1.12 12.06 -5.57
C ARG A 141 -0.02 11.94 -4.53
N ALA A 142 0.01 10.82 -3.80
CA ALA A 142 1.04 10.57 -2.79
C ALA A 142 2.40 10.29 -3.42
N GLU A 143 2.43 9.89 -4.70
CA GLU A 143 3.66 9.51 -5.39
C GLU A 143 4.49 8.53 -4.56
N THR A 144 3.80 7.55 -3.95
CA THR A 144 4.36 6.66 -2.94
C THR A 144 5.67 5.98 -3.36
N LEU A 145 5.69 5.38 -4.55
CA LEU A 145 6.91 4.71 -5.01
C LEU A 145 8.04 5.68 -5.31
N LYS A 146 7.70 6.89 -5.78
CA LYS A 146 8.69 7.93 -6.05
C LYS A 146 9.30 8.42 -4.74
N GLU A 147 8.48 8.58 -3.69
CA GLU A 147 8.95 8.96 -2.38
C GLU A 147 9.87 7.88 -1.79
N LEU A 148 9.51 6.60 -1.96
CA LEU A 148 10.35 5.50 -1.53
C LEU A 148 11.69 5.54 -2.27
N LYS A 149 11.67 5.73 -3.59
CA LYS A 149 12.88 5.83 -4.41
C LYS A 149 13.78 6.96 -3.91
N THR A 150 13.21 8.12 -3.65
CA THR A 150 13.96 9.28 -3.15
C THR A 150 14.64 8.97 -1.81
N ALA A 151 13.89 8.36 -0.88
CA ALA A 151 14.43 8.02 0.43
C ALA A 151 15.56 6.99 0.33
N VAL A 152 15.39 5.97 -0.51
CA VAL A 152 16.38 4.92 -0.69
C VAL A 152 17.65 5.46 -1.33
N GLU A 153 17.51 6.22 -2.43
CA GLU A 153 18.68 6.71 -3.17
C GLU A 153 19.44 7.78 -2.43
N ALA A 154 18.78 8.52 -1.55
CA ALA A 154 19.46 9.51 -0.70
C ALA A 154 20.30 8.85 0.40
N ALA A 155 19.97 7.61 0.77
CA ALA A 155 20.64 6.91 1.88
C ALA A 155 21.79 6.02 1.44
N LYS A 156 21.95 5.78 0.14
CA LYS A 156 23.02 4.87 -0.34
C LYS A 156 24.37 5.56 -0.46
#